data_6642f8ff4370bbbcc9cb58dd387d6024
#
_entry.id   6642f8ff4370bbbcc9cb58dd387d6024
#
_cell.length_a   1.000
_cell.length_b   1.000
_cell.length_c   1.000
_cell.angle_alpha   90.00
_cell.angle_beta   90.00
_cell.angle_gamma   90.00
#
_symmetry.space_group_name_H-M   'P 1'
#
loop_
_entity.id
_entity.type
_entity.pdbx_description
1 polymer ?
#
loop_
_entity_poly.entity_id
_entity_poly.type
_entity_poly.pdbx_seq_one_letter_code
_entity_poly.pdbx_strand_id
1 'polypeptide(L)'
;MKVFVLSHLGKPLMPTTPRRARILLTTRRARVVTREPFTIQLRFETTTHTQPVTVGVDTGSQTLGLAATANKEVLFQAEVLLRTDISGKLTRRRQYRRARRSRKTRYRAARWANRRRPSGWLPPSLRSKAEATVKAVRFVARVLPIGQINVEIGSFDTQKMQNPEVSGVSYQQGQLQGYLLREYLLARWERQCAYVTRAECHYRWSISFPHHEVAAIAPAIS
;
A
#
# COMPACT_ATOMS: atom_id res chain seq x y z
N MET A 1 21.96 5.15 -10.11
CA MET A 1 21.20 3.94 -10.49
C MET A 1 22.00 2.72 -10.01
N LYS A 2 21.35 1.74 -9.36
CA LYS A 2 22.01 0.53 -8.87
C LYS A 2 21.63 -0.67 -9.74
N VAL A 3 22.50 -1.67 -9.82
CA VAL A 3 22.25 -2.93 -10.51
C VAL A 3 22.05 -4.03 -9.48
N PHE A 4 20.95 -4.76 -9.58
CA PHE A 4 20.63 -5.86 -8.66
C PHE A 4 21.44 -7.09 -9.01
N VAL A 5 21.86 -7.84 -8.00
CA VAL A 5 22.76 -8.97 -8.14
C VAL A 5 22.14 -10.19 -7.47
N LEU A 6 22.15 -11.31 -8.18
CA LEU A 6 21.81 -12.62 -7.65
C LEU A 6 23.08 -13.49 -7.57
N SER A 7 23.14 -14.31 -6.56
CA SER A 7 24.18 -15.35 -6.44
C SER A 7 24.04 -16.40 -7.57
N HIS A 8 24.98 -17.30 -7.69
CA HIS A 8 24.89 -18.41 -8.64
C HIS A 8 23.67 -19.32 -8.36
N LEU A 9 23.21 -19.39 -7.10
CA LEU A 9 21.99 -20.11 -6.67
C LEU A 9 20.70 -19.30 -6.85
N GLY A 10 20.77 -18.07 -7.37
CA GLY A 10 19.60 -17.20 -7.53
C GLY A 10 19.16 -16.47 -6.25
N LYS A 11 19.90 -16.54 -5.15
CA LYS A 11 19.62 -15.77 -3.94
C LYS A 11 20.00 -14.29 -4.13
N PRO A 12 19.17 -13.33 -3.68
CA PRO A 12 19.48 -11.92 -3.82
C PRO A 12 20.70 -11.54 -2.97
N LEU A 13 21.54 -10.69 -3.53
CA LEU A 13 22.72 -10.10 -2.91
C LEU A 13 22.59 -8.58 -2.89
N MET A 14 23.55 -7.89 -2.25
CA MET A 14 23.59 -6.44 -2.26
C MET A 14 23.76 -5.88 -3.68
N PRO A 15 23.06 -4.79 -4.02
CA PRO A 15 23.19 -4.15 -5.33
C PRO A 15 24.60 -3.62 -5.56
N THR A 16 24.99 -3.57 -6.82
CA THR A 16 26.31 -3.09 -7.24
C THR A 16 26.20 -1.84 -8.14
N THR A 17 27.35 -1.21 -8.41
CA THR A 17 27.41 -0.08 -9.33
C THR A 17 27.34 -0.55 -10.80
N PRO A 18 26.83 0.27 -11.73
CA PRO A 18 26.77 -0.07 -13.15
C PRO A 18 28.13 -0.40 -13.76
N ARG A 19 29.19 0.30 -13.29
CA ARG A 19 30.57 0.03 -13.74
C ARG A 19 31.01 -1.38 -13.40
N ARG A 20 30.79 -1.81 -12.15
CA ARG A 20 31.16 -3.16 -11.70
C ARG A 20 30.34 -4.25 -12.40
N ALA A 21 29.04 -3.99 -12.60
CA ALA A 21 28.17 -4.89 -13.37
C ALA A 21 28.65 -5.06 -14.81
N ARG A 22 29.07 -3.98 -15.49
CA ARG A 22 29.61 -4.03 -16.85
C ARG A 22 30.87 -4.91 -16.91
N ILE A 23 31.79 -4.76 -15.99
CA ILE A 23 33.01 -5.58 -15.91
C ILE A 23 32.64 -7.07 -15.77
N LEU A 24 31.71 -7.40 -14.86
CA LEU A 24 31.26 -8.77 -14.63
C LEU A 24 30.60 -9.39 -15.87
N LEU A 25 29.86 -8.61 -16.63
CA LEU A 25 29.22 -9.06 -17.88
C LEU A 25 30.26 -9.22 -19.00
N THR A 26 31.19 -8.29 -19.17
CA THR A 26 32.25 -8.34 -20.19
C THR A 26 33.19 -9.54 -19.94
N THR A 27 33.53 -9.80 -18.69
CA THR A 27 34.37 -10.94 -18.30
C THR A 27 33.60 -12.28 -18.27
N ARG A 28 32.33 -12.29 -18.69
CA ARG A 28 31.43 -13.47 -18.68
C ARG A 28 31.26 -14.12 -17.30
N ARG A 29 31.58 -13.41 -16.23
CA ARG A 29 31.39 -13.86 -14.83
C ARG A 29 29.96 -13.65 -14.31
N ALA A 30 29.12 -12.93 -15.05
CA ALA A 30 27.70 -12.77 -14.77
C ALA A 30 26.87 -12.92 -16.05
N ARG A 31 25.58 -13.14 -15.87
CA ARG A 31 24.58 -13.12 -16.95
C ARG A 31 23.42 -12.19 -16.58
N VAL A 32 22.78 -11.59 -17.57
CA VAL A 32 21.55 -10.81 -17.35
C VAL A 32 20.38 -11.75 -17.11
N VAL A 33 19.59 -11.48 -16.08
CA VAL A 33 18.36 -12.23 -15.72
C VAL A 33 17.12 -11.45 -16.08
N THR A 34 17.05 -10.17 -15.66
CA THR A 34 15.92 -9.28 -15.99
C THR A 34 16.45 -7.92 -16.43
N ARG A 35 15.68 -7.24 -17.29
CA ARG A 35 16.02 -5.90 -17.74
C ARG A 35 15.39 -4.84 -16.83
N GLU A 36 14.22 -5.12 -16.30
CA GLU A 36 13.48 -4.22 -15.40
C GLU A 36 12.99 -4.96 -14.15
N PRO A 37 13.52 -4.62 -12.98
CA PRO A 37 14.75 -3.85 -12.73
C PRO A 37 15.98 -4.60 -13.22
N PHE A 38 17.01 -3.84 -13.64
CA PHE A 38 18.18 -4.47 -14.22
C PHE A 38 18.90 -5.36 -13.19
N THR A 39 18.89 -6.67 -13.44
CA THR A 39 19.37 -7.70 -12.52
C THR A 39 20.31 -8.65 -13.22
N ILE A 40 21.46 -8.88 -12.63
CA ILE A 40 22.47 -9.84 -13.10
C ILE A 40 22.60 -10.99 -12.12
N GLN A 41 22.95 -12.17 -12.64
CA GLN A 41 23.25 -13.34 -11.82
C GLN A 41 24.73 -13.71 -11.99
N LEU A 42 25.40 -13.92 -10.87
CA LEU A 42 26.79 -14.35 -10.85
C LEU A 42 26.90 -15.83 -11.28
N ARG A 43 28.00 -16.17 -11.94
CA ARG A 43 28.31 -17.53 -12.38
C ARG A 43 29.34 -18.25 -11.50
N PHE A 44 29.75 -17.62 -10.42
CA PHE A 44 30.73 -18.14 -9.48
C PHE A 44 30.19 -18.06 -8.05
N GLU A 45 30.75 -18.85 -7.18
CA GLU A 45 30.39 -18.84 -5.78
C GLU A 45 30.87 -17.57 -5.09
N THR A 46 30.00 -17.04 -4.23
CA THR A 46 30.29 -15.85 -3.44
C THR A 46 29.81 -16.06 -2.01
N THR A 47 30.41 -15.34 -1.08
CA THR A 47 29.90 -15.25 0.28
C THR A 47 28.49 -14.65 0.27
N THR A 48 27.62 -15.18 1.11
CA THR A 48 26.21 -14.74 1.22
C THR A 48 26.02 -13.66 2.29
N HIS A 49 27.10 -13.03 2.75
CA HIS A 49 26.99 -11.94 3.73
C HIS A 49 26.31 -10.73 3.07
N THR A 50 25.17 -10.37 3.60
CA THR A 50 24.38 -9.22 3.15
C THR A 50 24.10 -8.29 4.32
N GLN A 51 24.02 -7.00 4.04
CA GLN A 51 23.54 -6.03 5.01
C GLN A 51 22.04 -6.20 5.23
N PRO A 52 21.53 -5.91 6.43
CA PRO A 52 20.09 -5.93 6.65
C PRO A 52 19.41 -4.85 5.81
N VAL A 53 18.48 -5.27 4.96
CA VAL A 53 17.66 -4.38 4.14
C VAL A 53 16.27 -4.27 4.76
N THR A 54 15.83 -3.05 5.03
CA THR A 54 14.48 -2.77 5.51
C THR A 54 13.62 -2.29 4.35
N VAL A 55 12.45 -2.89 4.19
CA VAL A 55 11.45 -2.47 3.20
C VAL A 55 10.32 -1.74 3.91
N GLY A 56 10.12 -0.47 3.55
CA GLY A 56 8.95 0.32 3.92
C GLY A 56 7.84 0.13 2.89
N VAL A 57 6.63 -0.09 3.35
CA VAL A 57 5.43 -0.27 2.55
C VAL A 57 4.37 0.73 3.01
N ASP A 58 4.03 1.69 2.17
CA ASP A 58 2.93 2.62 2.38
C ASP A 58 1.70 2.11 1.62
N THR A 59 0.64 1.78 2.35
CA THR A 59 -0.57 1.17 1.78
C THR A 59 -1.65 2.19 1.48
N GLY A 60 -1.58 2.84 0.33
CA GLY A 60 -2.61 3.76 -0.14
C GLY A 60 -3.87 3.07 -0.70
N SER A 61 -4.90 3.86 -0.99
CA SER A 61 -6.16 3.35 -1.54
C SER A 61 -6.09 3.02 -3.03
N GLN A 62 -5.31 3.78 -3.79
CA GLN A 62 -5.13 3.64 -5.24
C GLN A 62 -3.69 3.34 -5.63
N THR A 63 -2.75 3.76 -4.80
CA THR A 63 -1.32 3.59 -5.00
C THR A 63 -0.71 2.88 -3.80
N LEU A 64 0.38 2.17 -4.03
CA LEU A 64 1.18 1.51 -3.02
C LEU A 64 2.61 2.01 -3.16
N GLY A 65 3.14 2.68 -2.14
CA GLY A 65 4.53 3.10 -2.06
C GLY A 65 5.42 1.98 -1.52
N LEU A 66 6.58 1.78 -2.14
CA LEU A 66 7.60 0.83 -1.70
C LEU A 66 8.96 1.50 -1.69
N ALA A 67 9.68 1.39 -0.58
CA ALA A 67 11.07 1.82 -0.48
C ALA A 67 11.89 0.76 0.25
N ALA A 68 13.06 0.42 -0.30
CA ALA A 68 14.01 -0.46 0.37
C ALA A 68 15.27 0.32 0.72
N THR A 69 15.66 0.27 1.98
CA THR A 69 16.81 1.01 2.52
C THR A 69 17.79 0.08 3.22
N ALA A 70 19.07 0.39 3.11
CA ALA A 70 20.13 -0.19 3.93
C ALA A 70 21.16 0.89 4.27
N ASN A 71 21.62 0.94 5.53
CA ASN A 71 22.62 1.91 5.98
C ASN A 71 22.32 3.37 5.60
N LYS A 72 21.05 3.80 5.75
CA LYS A 72 20.56 5.14 5.37
C LYS A 72 20.60 5.45 3.86
N GLU A 73 20.89 4.46 3.02
CA GLU A 73 20.86 4.61 1.56
C GLU A 73 19.61 3.94 0.99
N VAL A 74 18.91 4.61 0.06
CA VAL A 74 17.78 4.05 -0.67
C VAL A 74 18.31 3.17 -1.80
N LEU A 75 18.01 1.87 -1.73
CA LEU A 75 18.42 0.88 -2.73
C LEU A 75 17.38 0.66 -3.83
N PHE A 76 16.11 0.81 -3.46
CA PHE A 76 14.96 0.62 -4.36
C PHE A 76 13.82 1.54 -3.96
N GLN A 77 13.14 2.10 -4.94
CA GLN A 77 11.94 2.91 -4.75
C GLN A 77 10.97 2.62 -5.90
N ALA A 78 9.72 2.41 -5.57
CA ALA A 78 8.68 2.18 -6.57
C ALA A 78 7.31 2.65 -6.07
N GLU A 79 6.49 3.06 -7.01
CA GLU A 79 5.08 3.30 -6.83
C GLU A 79 4.29 2.30 -7.68
N VAL A 80 3.37 1.59 -7.05
CA VAL A 80 2.54 0.58 -7.72
C VAL A 80 1.10 1.07 -7.78
N LEU A 81 0.59 1.25 -8.98
CA LEU A 81 -0.81 1.61 -9.21
C LEU A 81 -1.70 0.40 -8.97
N LEU A 82 -2.62 0.51 -8.03
CA LEU A 82 -3.58 -0.53 -7.72
C LEU A 82 -4.75 -0.50 -8.70
N ARG A 83 -5.38 -1.66 -8.90
CA ARG A 83 -6.55 -1.77 -9.77
C ARG A 83 -7.74 -1.02 -9.17
N THR A 84 -8.29 -0.09 -9.92
CA THR A 84 -9.50 0.68 -9.56
C THR A 84 -10.77 0.15 -10.22
N ASP A 85 -10.66 -0.75 -11.22
CA ASP A 85 -11.76 -1.27 -12.03
C ASP A 85 -12.62 -2.34 -11.34
N ILE A 86 -12.21 -2.85 -10.17
CA ILE A 86 -12.87 -3.97 -9.47
C ILE A 86 -14.30 -3.62 -9.08
N SER A 87 -14.54 -2.42 -8.54
CA SER A 87 -15.86 -1.95 -8.12
C SER A 87 -16.83 -1.90 -9.31
N GLY A 88 -16.41 -1.34 -10.45
CA GLY A 88 -17.21 -1.28 -11.67
C GLY A 88 -17.54 -2.67 -12.20
N LYS A 89 -16.58 -3.60 -12.22
CA LYS A 89 -16.81 -4.99 -12.64
C LYS A 89 -17.78 -5.73 -11.72
N LEU A 90 -17.70 -5.53 -10.40
CA LEU A 90 -18.63 -6.13 -9.45
C LEU A 90 -20.05 -5.56 -9.63
N THR A 91 -20.18 -4.27 -9.89
CA THR A 91 -21.47 -3.62 -10.19
C THR A 91 -22.10 -4.20 -11.45
N ARG A 92 -21.33 -4.32 -12.57
CA ARG A 92 -21.80 -4.96 -13.79
C ARG A 92 -22.26 -6.41 -13.56
N ARG A 93 -21.48 -7.19 -12.81
CA ARG A 93 -21.87 -8.57 -12.43
C ARG A 93 -23.16 -8.61 -11.61
N ARG A 94 -23.40 -7.62 -10.74
CA ARG A 94 -24.65 -7.46 -9.99
C ARG A 94 -25.80 -7.17 -10.94
N GLN A 95 -25.64 -6.25 -11.88
CA GLN A 95 -26.65 -5.89 -12.89
C GLN A 95 -27.03 -7.10 -13.76
N TYR A 96 -26.05 -7.83 -14.29
CA TYR A 96 -26.32 -9.05 -15.07
C TYR A 96 -27.06 -10.12 -14.27
N ARG A 97 -26.70 -10.34 -13.02
CA ARG A 97 -27.40 -11.28 -12.16
C ARG A 97 -28.84 -10.82 -11.86
N ARG A 98 -29.05 -9.51 -11.68
CA ARG A 98 -30.39 -8.93 -11.51
C ARG A 98 -31.23 -9.12 -12.79
N ALA A 99 -30.70 -8.78 -13.94
CA ALA A 99 -31.37 -8.95 -15.23
C ALA A 99 -31.74 -10.42 -15.51
N ARG A 100 -30.84 -11.38 -15.23
CA ARG A 100 -31.16 -12.82 -15.38
C ARG A 100 -32.31 -13.28 -14.47
N ARG A 101 -32.39 -12.75 -13.25
CA ARG A 101 -33.47 -13.13 -12.33
C ARG A 101 -34.83 -12.58 -12.72
N SER A 102 -34.88 -11.45 -13.41
CA SER A 102 -36.14 -10.79 -13.80
C SER A 102 -36.64 -11.18 -15.20
N ARG A 103 -35.81 -11.87 -16.03
CA ARG A 103 -36.08 -12.01 -17.46
C ARG A 103 -37.17 -13.04 -17.83
N LYS A 104 -37.28 -14.15 -17.14
CA LYS A 104 -38.19 -15.26 -17.51
C LYS A 104 -38.92 -15.91 -16.32
N THR A 105 -38.75 -15.42 -15.14
CA THR A 105 -39.31 -16.04 -13.93
C THR A 105 -39.90 -14.98 -13.02
N ARG A 106 -40.90 -15.41 -12.24
CA ARG A 106 -41.46 -14.62 -11.16
C ARG A 106 -40.33 -14.02 -10.33
N TYR A 107 -40.43 -12.73 -9.99
CA TYR A 107 -39.45 -12.02 -9.17
C TYR A 107 -39.16 -12.81 -7.88
N ARG A 108 -37.91 -13.04 -7.59
CA ARG A 108 -37.45 -13.62 -6.33
C ARG A 108 -36.63 -12.60 -5.58
N ALA A 109 -36.96 -12.41 -4.32
CA ALA A 109 -36.16 -11.55 -3.45
C ALA A 109 -34.68 -12.00 -3.40
N ALA A 110 -33.78 -11.05 -3.30
CA ALA A 110 -32.37 -11.35 -3.21
C ALA A 110 -32.05 -12.01 -1.85
N ARG A 111 -31.28 -13.10 -1.86
CA ARG A 111 -30.94 -13.90 -0.68
C ARG A 111 -29.64 -13.47 0.02
N TRP A 112 -29.28 -12.20 0.01
CA TRP A 112 -28.03 -11.76 0.63
C TRP A 112 -28.07 -11.75 2.16
N ALA A 113 -29.23 -11.50 2.76
CA ALA A 113 -29.40 -11.46 4.22
C ALA A 113 -29.11 -12.80 4.92
N ASN A 114 -29.37 -13.93 4.21
CA ASN A 114 -29.16 -15.26 4.76
C ASN A 114 -27.77 -15.84 4.48
N ARG A 115 -26.85 -15.03 3.92
CA ARG A 115 -25.51 -15.50 3.59
C ARG A 115 -24.62 -15.46 4.82
N ARG A 116 -24.39 -16.62 5.42
CA ARG A 116 -23.32 -16.77 6.41
C ARG A 116 -21.97 -16.69 5.72
N ARG A 117 -21.10 -15.84 6.21
CA ARG A 117 -19.71 -15.72 5.75
C ARG A 117 -18.82 -16.46 6.72
N PRO A 118 -17.84 -17.23 6.25
CA PRO A 118 -16.88 -17.90 7.14
C PRO A 118 -16.07 -16.85 7.92
N SER A 119 -15.55 -17.25 9.06
CA SER A 119 -14.63 -16.42 9.84
C SER A 119 -13.44 -16.00 8.96
N GLY A 120 -12.99 -14.76 9.10
CA GLY A 120 -11.89 -14.22 8.27
C GLY A 120 -12.26 -13.88 6.82
N TRP A 121 -13.56 -13.94 6.45
CA TRP A 121 -13.94 -13.55 5.08
C TRP A 121 -13.69 -12.07 4.82
N LEU A 122 -12.96 -11.80 3.74
CA LEU A 122 -12.70 -10.45 3.24
C LEU A 122 -13.47 -10.18 1.94
N PRO A 123 -13.99 -8.95 1.75
CA PRO A 123 -14.53 -8.54 0.46
C PRO A 123 -13.51 -8.74 -0.67
N PRO A 124 -13.95 -9.15 -1.88
CA PRO A 124 -13.01 -9.39 -3.00
C PRO A 124 -12.12 -8.20 -3.35
N SER A 125 -12.60 -6.97 -3.16
CA SER A 125 -11.81 -5.75 -3.38
C SER A 125 -10.65 -5.62 -2.38
N LEU A 126 -10.91 -5.86 -1.09
CA LEU A 126 -9.88 -5.83 -0.05
C LEU A 126 -8.88 -6.97 -0.22
N ARG A 127 -9.38 -8.17 -0.52
CA ARG A 127 -8.52 -9.32 -0.81
C ARG A 127 -7.59 -9.03 -1.99
N SER A 128 -8.10 -8.45 -3.08
CA SER A 128 -7.30 -8.07 -4.25
C SER A 128 -6.22 -7.04 -3.89
N LYS A 129 -6.52 -6.05 -3.04
CA LYS A 129 -5.53 -5.07 -2.57
C LYS A 129 -4.44 -5.74 -1.72
N ALA A 130 -4.82 -6.56 -0.76
CA ALA A 130 -3.88 -7.31 0.08
C ALA A 130 -2.96 -8.21 -0.76
N GLU A 131 -3.52 -8.95 -1.72
CA GLU A 131 -2.75 -9.79 -2.64
C GLU A 131 -1.79 -8.97 -3.52
N ALA A 132 -2.19 -7.77 -3.97
CA ALA A 132 -1.34 -6.87 -4.74
C ALA A 132 -0.16 -6.37 -3.88
N THR A 133 -0.40 -5.99 -2.62
CA THR A 133 0.66 -5.60 -1.68
C THR A 133 1.66 -6.74 -1.46
N VAL A 134 1.18 -7.96 -1.19
CA VAL A 134 2.05 -9.13 -1.02
C VAL A 134 2.86 -9.42 -2.28
N LYS A 135 2.27 -9.31 -3.47
CA LYS A 135 2.98 -9.48 -4.74
C LYS A 135 4.09 -8.44 -4.92
N ALA A 136 3.81 -7.18 -4.59
CA ALA A 136 4.78 -6.11 -4.70
C ALA A 136 5.98 -6.31 -3.74
N VAL A 137 5.72 -6.69 -2.49
CA VAL A 137 6.77 -7.03 -1.53
C VAL A 137 7.60 -8.24 -1.99
N ARG A 138 6.93 -9.29 -2.48
CA ARG A 138 7.62 -10.48 -3.05
C ARG A 138 8.48 -10.13 -4.26
N PHE A 139 8.06 -9.16 -5.06
CA PHE A 139 8.87 -8.68 -6.19
C PHE A 139 10.19 -8.07 -5.69
N VAL A 140 10.14 -7.21 -4.67
CA VAL A 140 11.36 -6.63 -4.06
C VAL A 140 12.22 -7.72 -3.42
N ALA A 141 11.61 -8.70 -2.74
CA ALA A 141 12.33 -9.82 -2.12
C ALA A 141 13.09 -10.72 -3.10
N ARG A 142 12.70 -10.73 -4.39
CA ARG A 142 13.43 -11.48 -5.43
C ARG A 142 14.73 -10.81 -5.85
N VAL A 143 14.85 -9.49 -5.64
CA VAL A 143 16.00 -8.70 -6.12
C VAL A 143 16.86 -8.14 -4.99
N LEU A 144 16.34 -8.09 -3.76
CA LEU A 144 17.04 -7.58 -2.57
C LEU A 144 16.93 -8.56 -1.39
N PRO A 145 17.99 -8.71 -0.57
CA PRO A 145 18.00 -9.53 0.64
C PRO A 145 17.26 -8.81 1.77
N ILE A 146 15.94 -8.99 1.84
CA ILE A 146 15.09 -8.33 2.84
C ILE A 146 15.29 -8.99 4.21
N GLY A 147 15.63 -8.19 5.22
CA GLY A 147 15.69 -8.60 6.63
C GLY A 147 14.47 -8.18 7.42
N GLN A 148 13.87 -7.03 7.09
CA GLN A 148 12.73 -6.46 7.82
C GLN A 148 11.74 -5.82 6.86
N ILE A 149 10.45 -5.91 7.19
CA ILE A 149 9.36 -5.25 6.46
C ILE A 149 8.58 -4.39 7.44
N ASN A 150 8.51 -3.10 7.17
CA ASN A 150 7.71 -2.14 7.91
C ASN A 150 6.51 -1.73 7.05
N VAL A 151 5.31 -1.98 7.54
CA VAL A 151 4.07 -1.61 6.83
C VAL A 151 3.44 -0.44 7.57
N GLU A 152 3.21 0.65 6.85
CA GLU A 152 2.44 1.77 7.37
C GLU A 152 0.96 1.41 7.34
N ILE A 153 0.33 1.45 8.51
CA ILE A 153 -1.10 1.22 8.67
C ILE A 153 -1.73 2.51 9.17
N GLY A 154 -2.27 3.29 8.24
CA GLY A 154 -3.09 4.44 8.55
C GLY A 154 -4.54 4.00 8.81
N SER A 155 -4.91 3.80 10.06
CA SER A 155 -6.32 3.59 10.43
C SER A 155 -6.84 4.83 11.15
N PHE A 156 -7.53 5.69 10.41
CA PHE A 156 -8.25 6.82 11.01
C PHE A 156 -9.73 6.45 11.13
N ASP A 157 -10.12 6.12 12.34
CA ASP A 157 -11.51 5.89 12.67
C ASP A 157 -12.14 7.17 13.20
N THR A 158 -12.74 7.94 12.30
CA THR A 158 -13.36 9.23 12.63
C THR A 158 -14.51 9.08 13.63
N GLN A 159 -15.20 7.95 13.64
CA GLN A 159 -16.30 7.70 14.57
C GLN A 159 -15.76 7.39 15.98
N LYS A 160 -14.71 6.57 16.09
CA LYS A 160 -14.02 6.33 17.37
C LYS A 160 -13.32 7.56 17.92
N MET A 161 -12.83 8.45 17.04
CA MET A 161 -12.25 9.71 17.50
C MET A 161 -13.29 10.63 18.16
N GLN A 162 -14.55 10.54 17.76
CA GLN A 162 -15.64 11.30 18.34
C GLN A 162 -16.26 10.59 19.57
N ASN A 163 -16.46 9.28 19.48
CA ASN A 163 -17.01 8.46 20.55
C ASN A 163 -16.24 7.14 20.64
N PRO A 164 -15.37 6.95 21.65
CA PRO A 164 -14.59 5.73 21.84
C PRO A 164 -15.41 4.45 22.03
N GLU A 165 -16.65 4.59 22.54
CA GLU A 165 -17.55 3.48 22.85
C GLU A 165 -18.33 2.94 21.62
N VAL A 166 -18.13 3.53 20.45
CA VAL A 166 -18.84 3.11 19.23
C VAL A 166 -18.50 1.68 18.85
N SER A 167 -19.52 0.81 18.74
CA SER A 167 -19.36 -0.59 18.34
C SER A 167 -20.54 -1.11 17.51
N GLY A 168 -20.32 -2.15 16.73
CA GLY A 168 -21.35 -2.89 16.03
C GLY A 168 -22.24 -2.05 15.11
N VAL A 169 -23.54 -2.07 15.33
CA VAL A 169 -24.57 -1.40 14.49
C VAL A 169 -24.43 0.12 14.55
N SER A 170 -23.97 0.68 15.66
CA SER A 170 -23.76 2.12 15.83
C SER A 170 -22.73 2.68 14.83
N TYR A 171 -21.77 1.86 14.40
CA TYR A 171 -20.82 2.20 13.34
C TYR A 171 -21.49 2.41 11.98
N GLN A 172 -22.54 1.66 11.68
CA GLN A 172 -23.24 1.73 10.39
C GLN A 172 -24.23 2.88 10.32
N GLN A 173 -24.66 3.38 11.45
CA GLN A 173 -25.67 4.45 11.59
C GLN A 173 -25.09 5.73 12.15
N GLY A 174 -23.78 5.80 12.37
CA GLY A 174 -23.11 6.98 12.93
C GLY A 174 -23.23 8.20 12.02
N GLN A 175 -23.32 9.38 12.63
CA GLN A 175 -23.41 10.67 11.95
C GLN A 175 -22.21 10.95 11.02
N LEU A 176 -21.07 10.29 11.25
CA LEU A 176 -19.84 10.45 10.47
C LEU A 176 -19.70 9.41 9.36
N GLN A 177 -20.74 8.63 9.07
CA GLN A 177 -20.69 7.67 7.97
C GLN A 177 -20.45 8.41 6.64
N GLY A 178 -19.35 8.08 5.95
CA GLY A 178 -18.95 8.75 4.71
C GLY A 178 -18.25 10.10 4.89
N TYR A 179 -18.04 10.54 6.11
CA TYR A 179 -17.28 11.76 6.38
C TYR A 179 -15.79 11.53 6.11
N LEU A 180 -15.20 12.42 5.32
CA LEU A 180 -13.75 12.40 5.10
C LEU A 180 -13.04 12.91 6.35
N LEU A 181 -11.90 12.31 6.73
CA LEU A 181 -11.09 12.76 7.86
C LEU A 181 -10.79 14.26 7.79
N ARG A 182 -10.52 14.76 6.58
CA ARG A 182 -10.29 16.20 6.35
C ARG A 182 -11.47 17.06 6.80
N GLU A 183 -12.68 16.72 6.36
CA GLU A 183 -13.89 17.47 6.70
C GLU A 183 -14.22 17.36 8.19
N TYR A 184 -13.98 16.19 8.80
CA TYR A 184 -14.11 16.00 10.25
C TYR A 184 -13.17 16.94 11.02
N LEU A 185 -11.90 16.99 10.64
CA LEU A 185 -10.93 17.86 11.29
C LEU A 185 -11.25 19.35 11.08
N LEU A 186 -11.65 19.74 9.86
CA LEU A 186 -12.08 21.11 9.57
C LEU A 186 -13.30 21.50 10.39
N ALA A 187 -14.28 20.61 10.52
CA ALA A 187 -15.46 20.87 11.35
C ALA A 187 -15.11 20.99 12.83
N ARG A 188 -14.21 20.13 13.34
CA ARG A 188 -13.77 20.14 14.74
C ARG A 188 -13.03 21.42 15.13
N TRP A 189 -12.26 22.00 14.20
CA TRP A 189 -11.55 23.28 14.40
C TRP A 189 -12.30 24.47 13.80
N GLU A 190 -13.62 24.37 13.60
CA GLU A 190 -14.48 25.45 13.11
C GLU A 190 -13.94 26.14 11.84
N ARG A 191 -13.20 25.36 11.01
CA ARG A 191 -12.51 25.83 9.81
C ARG A 191 -11.47 26.94 10.07
N GLN A 192 -10.97 27.02 11.31
CA GLN A 192 -9.93 27.96 11.69
C GLN A 192 -8.55 27.29 11.67
N CYS A 193 -7.53 28.08 11.38
CA CYS A 193 -6.14 27.62 11.43
C CYS A 193 -5.70 27.47 12.90
N ALA A 194 -5.12 26.33 13.29
CA ALA A 194 -4.63 26.07 14.66
C ALA A 194 -3.50 27.03 15.09
N TYR A 195 -2.79 27.67 14.15
CA TYR A 195 -1.66 28.56 14.43
C TYR A 195 -1.99 30.03 14.21
N VAL A 196 -2.95 30.34 13.35
CA VAL A 196 -3.33 31.71 13.02
C VAL A 196 -4.84 31.74 13.00
N THR A 197 -5.45 32.52 13.87
CA THR A 197 -6.91 32.71 14.01
C THR A 197 -7.54 33.40 12.78
N ARG A 198 -7.14 33.07 11.56
CA ARG A 198 -7.68 33.58 10.30
C ARG A 198 -8.52 32.52 9.60
N ALA A 199 -9.70 32.89 9.18
CA ALA A 199 -10.69 32.04 8.53
C ALA A 199 -10.33 31.59 7.09
N GLU A 200 -9.31 32.17 6.45
CA GLU A 200 -8.95 31.90 5.06
C GLU A 200 -7.44 31.63 4.93
N CYS A 201 -7.01 30.45 5.31
CA CYS A 201 -5.71 29.95 4.92
C CYS A 201 -5.89 28.90 3.82
N HIS A 202 -5.18 29.00 2.69
CA HIS A 202 -5.05 27.93 1.72
C HIS A 202 -4.27 26.78 2.37
N TYR A 203 -4.98 25.74 2.80
CA TYR A 203 -4.40 24.62 3.52
C TYR A 203 -3.73 23.65 2.56
N ARG A 204 -2.41 23.57 2.62
CA ARG A 204 -1.67 22.41 2.14
C ARG A 204 -1.47 21.47 3.34
N TRP A 205 -2.06 20.27 3.25
CA TRP A 205 -2.00 19.31 4.34
C TRP A 205 -0.68 18.54 4.31
N SER A 206 0.08 18.63 5.38
CA SER A 206 1.13 17.66 5.69
C SER A 206 0.78 16.99 7.01
N ILE A 207 0.66 15.68 7.01
CA ILE A 207 0.47 14.88 8.22
C ILE A 207 1.85 14.35 8.60
N SER A 208 2.47 14.94 9.62
CA SER A 208 3.66 14.37 10.25
C SER A 208 3.26 13.74 11.58
N PHE A 209 3.55 12.45 11.74
CA PHE A 209 3.31 11.73 12.99
C PHE A 209 4.59 11.73 13.84
N PRO A 210 4.62 12.32 15.04
CA PRO A 210 5.58 11.94 16.05
C PRO A 210 5.17 10.59 16.64
N HIS A 211 6.13 9.72 16.86
CA HIS A 211 5.94 8.47 17.61
C HIS A 211 5.37 8.82 19.01
N HIS A 212 4.14 8.41 19.30
CA HIS A 212 3.38 8.68 20.52
C HIS A 212 2.88 10.13 20.65
N GLU A 213 1.73 10.38 20.10
CA GLU A 213 0.68 11.27 20.55
C GLU A 213 -0.06 11.92 19.39
N VAL A 214 -1.31 12.23 19.62
CA VAL A 214 -2.34 12.74 18.72
C VAL A 214 -1.81 13.75 17.70
N ALA A 215 -2.06 13.47 16.44
CA ALA A 215 -1.66 14.25 15.27
C ALA A 215 -1.82 15.77 15.44
N ALA A 216 -0.73 16.49 15.54
CA ALA A 216 -0.69 17.92 15.29
C ALA A 216 -0.65 18.14 13.78
N ILE A 217 -1.71 18.74 13.23
CA ILE A 217 -1.78 19.12 11.82
C ILE A 217 -1.15 20.50 11.69
N ALA A 218 0.04 20.57 11.13
CA ALA A 218 0.67 21.84 10.78
C ALA A 218 0.29 22.23 9.34
N PRO A 219 -0.24 23.43 9.09
CA PRO A 219 -0.36 23.95 7.73
C PRO A 219 1.03 24.36 7.24
N ALA A 220 1.42 23.85 6.06
CA ALA A 220 2.57 24.38 5.34
C ALA A 220 2.12 25.72 4.69
N ILE A 221 2.68 26.81 5.16
CA ILE A 221 2.52 28.14 4.56
C ILE A 221 3.54 28.21 3.42
N SER A 222 3.06 28.41 2.22
CA SER A 222 3.88 28.85 1.07
C SER A 222 3.90 30.37 0.99
#